data_f9e08b3793a9753b2a013c8294ee94d4
#
_entry.id   f9e08b3793a9753b2a013c8294ee94d4
#
_cell.length_a   1.000
_cell.length_b   1.000
_cell.length_c   1.000
_cell.angle_alpha   90.00
_cell.angle_beta   90.00
_cell.angle_gamma   90.00
#
_symmetry.space_group_name_H-M   'P 1'
#
loop_
_entity.id
_entity.type
_entity.pdbx_description
1 polymer ?
#
loop_
_entity_poly.entity_id
_entity_poly.type
_entity_poly.pdbx_seq_one_letter_code
_entity_poly.pdbx_strand_id
1 'polypeptide(L)'
;MLVSLCGVLSLLIAGYEVSAQPAPGKYLPMTDIRDLVLIYQGGSHRMDYNAEQLRPYVVHEDRFGNRDWLFDGFLFLEFDSGEGVSYHVRGSAPLARKEDWAWLVDRHFESGKGIAALDDCIAAAVRELGEPPFRHKVVIGIPEPPRGQKDWGELEGRKLDFSNEEDRIAACKWYADLLEERFRSSGFRHLELAGFYWLPEILRQSREVTRALGDYVRSKGLRFYWIPYYTAQGYSEWRDLGFDAAYLQPTYFWNRKIGDERVDRACELARTYGMGLEMEFDMRASVKSEECRRDRGMGYMSSFRRNGVYRSSAIAYYEGGGGVYYFTKTTAPEDRAFIDTLAYFIRDRRHRMLDGAKPDFRETFGGKRLDTASWNETPGGKAVVRRGR
;
A
#
# COMPACT_ATOMS: atom_id res chain seq x y z
N MET A 1 49.83 45.03 3.33
CA MET A 1 49.55 43.84 2.53
C MET A 1 48.57 42.99 3.31
N LEU A 2 47.29 43.19 3.08
CA LEU A 2 46.20 42.37 3.66
C LEU A 2 45.71 41.42 2.57
N VAL A 3 45.87 40.12 2.78
CA VAL A 3 45.31 39.10 1.89
C VAL A 3 43.97 38.70 2.46
N SER A 4 42.91 38.99 1.72
CA SER A 4 41.51 38.58 2.02
C SER A 4 41.30 37.17 1.52
N LEU A 5 41.04 36.22 2.42
CA LEU A 5 40.56 34.87 2.08
C LEU A 5 39.02 34.90 2.00
N CYS A 6 38.47 34.91 0.79
CA CYS A 6 37.08 34.59 0.56
C CYS A 6 36.89 33.07 0.49
N GLY A 7 36.36 32.48 1.58
CA GLY A 7 35.93 31.12 1.58
C GLY A 7 34.57 30.98 0.89
N VAL A 8 34.53 30.30 -0.26
CA VAL A 8 33.29 29.94 -0.97
C VAL A 8 32.70 28.73 -0.25
N LEU A 9 31.61 28.94 0.46
CA LEU A 9 30.80 27.90 1.06
C LEU A 9 29.88 27.31 -0.05
N SER A 10 30.28 26.17 -0.63
CA SER A 10 29.45 25.44 -1.57
C SER A 10 28.36 24.70 -0.79
N LEU A 11 27.14 25.24 -0.80
CA LEU A 11 25.95 24.51 -0.42
C LEU A 11 25.71 23.40 -1.44
N LEU A 12 25.95 22.15 -1.03
CA LEU A 12 25.44 20.99 -1.73
C LEU A 12 23.90 20.92 -1.49
N ILE A 13 23.15 21.49 -2.42
CA ILE A 13 21.72 21.21 -2.54
C ILE A 13 21.64 19.80 -3.09
N ALA A 14 21.34 18.83 -2.23
CA ALA A 14 20.93 17.50 -2.67
C ALA A 14 19.64 17.66 -3.49
N GLY A 15 19.79 17.66 -4.81
CA GLY A 15 18.66 17.65 -5.71
C GLY A 15 17.89 16.36 -5.50
N TYR A 16 16.70 16.46 -4.92
CA TYR A 16 15.71 15.40 -4.99
C TYR A 16 15.33 15.26 -6.47
N GLU A 17 15.78 14.20 -7.12
CA GLU A 17 15.24 13.80 -8.42
C GLU A 17 13.76 13.48 -8.22
N VAL A 18 12.90 14.39 -8.59
CA VAL A 18 11.48 14.12 -8.77
C VAL A 18 11.39 13.03 -9.83
N SER A 19 11.15 11.80 -9.40
CA SER A 19 11.00 10.65 -10.31
C SER A 19 9.99 11.01 -11.40
N ALA A 20 10.45 10.96 -12.65
CA ALA A 20 9.62 11.31 -13.80
C ALA A 20 8.31 10.50 -13.79
N GLN A 21 7.19 11.20 -13.98
CA GLN A 21 5.87 10.56 -14.06
C GLN A 21 5.85 9.49 -15.17
N PRO A 22 5.22 8.33 -14.93
CA PRO A 22 5.19 7.25 -15.91
C PRO A 22 4.52 7.70 -17.20
N ALA A 23 5.17 7.42 -18.32
CA ALA A 23 4.65 7.75 -19.65
C ALA A 23 3.39 6.90 -19.96
N PRO A 24 2.42 7.40 -20.73
CA PRO A 24 1.29 6.62 -21.24
C PRO A 24 1.77 5.33 -21.92
N GLY A 25 1.09 4.22 -21.68
CA GLY A 25 1.44 2.90 -22.22
C GLY A 25 2.42 2.09 -21.38
N LYS A 26 2.85 2.61 -20.22
CA LYS A 26 3.67 1.89 -19.23
C LYS A 26 2.97 1.86 -17.88
N TYR A 27 3.24 0.85 -17.09
CA TYR A 27 2.77 0.79 -15.70
C TYR A 27 3.47 1.82 -14.81
N LEU A 28 2.90 2.08 -13.62
CA LEU A 28 3.56 2.82 -12.55
C LEU A 28 4.89 2.11 -12.19
N PRO A 29 6.05 2.79 -12.30
CA PRO A 29 7.33 2.16 -12.09
C PRO A 29 7.55 1.78 -10.61
N MET A 30 8.40 0.79 -10.37
CA MET A 30 8.76 0.26 -9.06
C MET A 30 9.92 1.06 -8.39
N THR A 31 10.12 2.30 -8.79
CA THR A 31 11.31 3.10 -8.37
C THR A 31 11.19 3.70 -6.98
N ASP A 32 9.97 3.83 -6.47
CA ASP A 32 9.71 4.39 -5.14
C ASP A 32 9.28 3.30 -4.15
N ILE A 33 8.05 2.84 -4.26
CA ILE A 33 7.53 1.68 -3.53
C ILE A 33 7.19 0.62 -4.58
N ARG A 34 7.69 -0.60 -4.38
CA ARG A 34 7.45 -1.70 -5.30
C ARG A 34 6.23 -2.51 -4.90
N ASP A 35 6.13 -2.82 -3.61
CA ASP A 35 5.11 -3.68 -3.05
C ASP A 35 4.52 -3.02 -1.79
N LEU A 36 3.39 -2.30 -1.95
CA LEU A 36 2.72 -1.50 -0.92
C LEU A 36 1.61 -2.31 -0.25
N VAL A 37 1.79 -2.72 0.99
CA VAL A 37 0.72 -3.40 1.74
C VAL A 37 -0.16 -2.42 2.49
N LEU A 38 -1.49 -2.65 2.47
CA LEU A 38 -2.47 -1.85 3.17
C LEU A 38 -2.67 -2.37 4.60
N ILE A 39 -2.48 -1.49 5.58
CA ILE A 39 -2.63 -1.76 7.02
C ILE A 39 -3.82 -0.97 7.53
N TYR A 40 -4.95 -1.64 7.69
CA TYR A 40 -6.15 -1.04 8.26
C TYR A 40 -6.01 -0.94 9.77
N GLN A 41 -5.49 0.19 10.24
CA GLN A 41 -5.19 0.43 11.64
C GLN A 41 -5.73 1.79 12.08
N GLY A 42 -6.61 1.78 13.04
CA GLY A 42 -7.26 2.99 13.57
C GLY A 42 -8.59 2.71 14.24
N GLY A 43 -9.47 1.92 13.63
CA GLY A 43 -10.76 1.57 14.20
C GLY A 43 -10.66 0.63 15.39
N SER A 44 -11.57 0.76 16.38
CA SER A 44 -11.63 -0.10 17.57
C SER A 44 -11.90 -1.58 17.24
N HIS A 45 -12.42 -1.85 16.04
CA HIS A 45 -12.69 -3.20 15.51
C HIS A 45 -11.48 -3.84 14.79
N ARG A 46 -10.37 -3.11 14.67
CA ARG A 46 -9.15 -3.56 13.98
C ARG A 46 -8.18 -4.27 14.93
N MET A 47 -7.24 -4.99 14.35
CA MET A 47 -6.06 -5.45 15.07
C MET A 47 -5.24 -4.24 15.55
N ASP A 48 -4.50 -4.42 16.66
CA ASP A 48 -3.58 -3.38 17.16
C ASP A 48 -2.35 -3.19 16.29
N TYR A 49 -2.03 -4.20 15.46
CA TYR A 49 -0.79 -4.26 14.69
C TYR A 49 0.44 -4.01 15.57
N ASN A 50 0.57 -4.82 16.63
CA ASN A 50 1.78 -4.88 17.44
C ASN A 50 2.93 -5.56 16.65
N ALA A 51 4.13 -5.59 17.23
CA ALA A 51 5.32 -6.13 16.55
C ALA A 51 5.17 -7.61 16.13
N GLU A 52 4.46 -8.45 16.91
CA GLU A 52 4.18 -9.84 16.53
C GLU A 52 3.26 -9.91 15.31
N GLN A 53 2.21 -9.09 15.28
CA GLN A 53 1.25 -9.06 14.19
C GLN A 53 1.85 -8.48 12.90
N LEU A 54 2.78 -7.52 13.02
CA LEU A 54 3.49 -6.93 11.87
C LEU A 54 4.66 -7.78 11.37
N ARG A 55 5.18 -8.68 12.20
CA ARG A 55 6.34 -9.50 11.83
C ARG A 55 6.22 -10.17 10.46
N PRO A 56 5.10 -10.85 10.09
CA PRO A 56 4.97 -11.52 8.80
C PRO A 56 4.83 -10.57 7.60
N TYR A 57 4.57 -9.29 7.80
CA TYR A 57 4.58 -8.26 6.76
C TYR A 57 6.00 -7.73 6.48
N VAL A 58 6.85 -7.76 7.49
CA VAL A 58 8.26 -7.32 7.40
C VAL A 58 9.14 -8.47 6.92
N VAL A 59 8.98 -9.66 7.51
CA VAL A 59 9.76 -10.85 7.19
C VAL A 59 8.83 -12.04 7.01
N HIS A 60 8.88 -12.65 5.86
CA HIS A 60 8.21 -13.93 5.65
C HIS A 60 9.14 -15.09 6.00
N GLU A 61 8.64 -16.01 6.82
CA GLU A 61 9.23 -17.32 7.06
C GLU A 61 8.37 -18.38 6.38
N ASP A 62 8.92 -19.06 5.38
CA ASP A 62 8.21 -20.09 4.65
C ASP A 62 8.08 -21.39 5.48
N ARG A 63 7.27 -22.34 5.00
CA ARG A 63 7.06 -23.64 5.67
C ARG A 63 8.34 -24.50 5.79
N PHE A 64 9.44 -24.09 5.17
CA PHE A 64 10.74 -24.78 5.24
C PHE A 64 11.74 -24.07 6.16
N GLY A 65 11.33 -22.94 6.79
CA GLY A 65 12.15 -22.14 7.69
C GLY A 65 13.05 -21.12 6.99
N ASN A 66 12.90 -20.92 5.68
CA ASN A 66 13.64 -19.86 4.99
C ASN A 66 13.01 -18.52 5.28
N ARG A 67 13.85 -17.52 5.61
CA ARG A 67 13.43 -16.17 5.96
C ARG A 67 13.94 -15.16 4.94
N ASP A 68 13.10 -14.17 4.61
CA ASP A 68 13.49 -13.04 3.80
C ASP A 68 12.56 -11.85 4.03
N TRP A 69 13.05 -10.65 3.74
CA TRP A 69 12.27 -9.42 3.74
C TRP A 69 11.05 -9.55 2.79
N LEU A 70 9.92 -8.94 3.15
CA LEU A 70 8.70 -9.05 2.34
C LEU A 70 8.32 -7.71 1.70
N PHE A 71 7.50 -6.89 2.34
CA PHE A 71 7.02 -5.63 1.78
C PHE A 71 8.04 -4.49 1.98
N ASP A 72 8.13 -3.59 1.02
CA ASP A 72 8.94 -2.38 1.12
C ASP A 72 8.12 -1.11 1.39
N GLY A 73 6.79 -1.15 1.25
CA GLY A 73 5.87 -0.07 1.55
C GLY A 73 4.69 -0.49 2.42
N PHE A 74 4.27 0.40 3.33
CA PHE A 74 3.18 0.19 4.28
C PHE A 74 2.23 1.39 4.23
N LEU A 75 0.98 1.16 3.82
CA LEU A 75 -0.06 2.18 3.82
C LEU A 75 -0.94 2.01 5.05
N PHE A 76 -0.80 2.91 6.03
CA PHE A 76 -1.68 2.99 7.20
C PHE A 76 -2.91 3.82 6.88
N LEU A 77 -4.08 3.24 7.03
CA LEU A 77 -5.35 3.90 6.73
C LEU A 77 -6.49 3.38 7.61
N GLU A 78 -7.56 4.15 7.69
CA GLU A 78 -8.83 3.74 8.28
C GLU A 78 -10.01 4.46 7.64
N PHE A 79 -11.12 3.75 7.44
CA PHE A 79 -12.37 4.30 6.92
C PHE A 79 -13.36 4.72 8.00
N ASP A 80 -13.33 4.06 9.16
CA ASP A 80 -14.20 4.39 10.29
C ASP A 80 -13.55 4.06 11.64
N SER A 81 -14.04 4.69 12.71
CA SER A 81 -13.50 4.52 14.06
C SER A 81 -13.81 3.16 14.69
N GLY A 82 -14.71 2.38 14.09
CA GLY A 82 -15.28 1.18 14.70
C GLY A 82 -16.44 1.49 15.67
N GLU A 83 -16.68 2.77 15.98
CA GLU A 83 -17.75 3.27 16.84
C GLU A 83 -18.80 4.07 16.06
N GLY A 84 -18.79 3.91 14.75
CA GLY A 84 -19.77 4.48 13.84
C GLY A 84 -19.40 5.83 13.22
N VAL A 85 -18.27 6.44 13.60
CA VAL A 85 -17.78 7.68 12.97
C VAL A 85 -16.99 7.35 11.71
N SER A 86 -17.28 8.02 10.60
CA SER A 86 -16.65 7.79 9.31
C SER A 86 -15.68 8.91 8.90
N TYR A 87 -14.51 8.52 8.41
CA TYR A 87 -13.47 9.43 7.88
C TYR A 87 -13.66 9.79 6.40
N HIS A 88 -14.76 9.34 5.79
CA HIS A 88 -15.16 9.70 4.43
C HIS A 88 -16.69 9.62 4.30
N VAL A 89 -17.24 10.09 3.18
CA VAL A 89 -18.69 10.01 2.94
C VAL A 89 -19.11 8.56 2.71
N ARG A 90 -19.83 7.99 3.67
CA ARG A 90 -20.35 6.61 3.60
C ARG A 90 -21.78 6.52 4.15
N GLY A 91 -22.75 6.48 3.25
CA GLY A 91 -24.17 6.37 3.65
C GLY A 91 -24.60 7.47 4.62
N SER A 92 -25.25 7.09 5.73
CA SER A 92 -25.71 7.98 6.79
C SER A 92 -24.82 7.95 8.04
N ALA A 93 -23.61 7.40 7.98
CA ALA A 93 -22.71 7.37 9.13
C ALA A 93 -22.36 8.80 9.59
N PRO A 94 -22.24 9.07 10.89
CA PRO A 94 -21.75 10.33 11.40
C PRO A 94 -20.35 10.63 10.82
N LEU A 95 -20.16 11.88 10.41
CA LEU A 95 -18.91 12.33 9.82
C LEU A 95 -17.91 12.69 10.91
N ALA A 96 -16.66 12.32 10.72
CA ALA A 96 -15.57 12.62 11.60
C ALA A 96 -15.35 14.14 11.72
N ARG A 97 -15.08 14.60 12.95
CA ARG A 97 -14.71 15.97 13.29
C ARG A 97 -13.19 16.11 13.45
N LYS A 98 -12.74 17.31 13.73
CA LYS A 98 -11.30 17.60 13.94
C LYS A 98 -10.69 16.72 15.03
N GLU A 99 -11.41 16.54 16.13
CA GLU A 99 -10.97 15.71 17.25
C GLU A 99 -10.83 14.25 16.86
N ASP A 100 -11.74 13.74 16.02
CA ASP A 100 -11.66 12.37 15.49
C ASP A 100 -10.46 12.20 14.54
N TRP A 101 -10.16 13.22 13.73
CA TRP A 101 -8.98 13.23 12.88
C TRP A 101 -7.69 13.27 13.71
N ALA A 102 -7.65 14.10 14.75
CA ALA A 102 -6.50 14.14 15.66
C ALA A 102 -6.30 12.80 16.40
N TRP A 103 -7.41 12.21 16.88
CA TRP A 103 -7.39 10.90 17.51
C TRP A 103 -6.84 9.81 16.57
N LEU A 104 -7.20 9.83 15.27
CA LEU A 104 -6.69 8.89 14.31
C LEU A 104 -5.16 9.02 14.13
N VAL A 105 -4.63 10.24 14.14
CA VAL A 105 -3.18 10.47 14.16
C VAL A 105 -2.56 9.83 15.39
N ASP A 106 -3.08 10.12 16.58
CA ASP A 106 -2.56 9.54 17.83
C ASP A 106 -2.59 8.02 17.79
N ARG A 107 -3.63 7.44 17.22
CA ARG A 107 -3.80 5.99 17.07
C ARG A 107 -2.75 5.37 16.14
N HIS A 108 -2.41 6.03 15.03
CA HIS A 108 -1.37 5.56 14.10
C HIS A 108 0.03 5.55 14.74
N PHE A 109 0.29 6.46 15.67
CA PHE A 109 1.59 6.62 16.36
C PHE A 109 1.60 6.10 17.80
N GLU A 110 0.61 5.33 18.21
CA GLU A 110 0.53 4.74 19.55
C GLU A 110 1.72 3.82 19.82
N SER A 111 2.38 4.00 20.97
CA SER A 111 3.55 3.21 21.35
C SER A 111 3.26 1.70 21.35
N GLY A 112 4.11 0.92 20.72
CA GLY A 112 3.99 -0.55 20.60
C GLY A 112 2.92 -1.02 19.62
N LYS A 113 2.29 -0.12 18.85
CA LYS A 113 1.28 -0.43 17.84
C LYS A 113 1.56 0.34 16.54
N GLY A 114 0.91 -0.06 15.46
CA GLY A 114 0.94 0.64 14.18
C GLY A 114 2.35 0.97 13.70
N ILE A 115 2.59 2.24 13.36
CA ILE A 115 3.86 2.71 12.78
C ILE A 115 5.02 2.55 13.77
N ALA A 116 4.80 2.79 15.08
CA ALA A 116 5.84 2.61 16.08
C ALA A 116 6.28 1.15 16.21
N ALA A 117 5.31 0.22 16.26
CA ALA A 117 5.61 -1.20 16.29
C ALA A 117 6.26 -1.70 14.98
N LEU A 118 5.99 -1.05 13.85
CA LEU A 118 6.66 -1.38 12.59
C LEU A 118 8.16 -1.06 12.64
N ASP A 119 8.54 0.11 13.14
CA ASP A 119 9.97 0.48 13.31
C ASP A 119 10.70 -0.51 14.22
N ASP A 120 10.11 -0.85 15.36
CA ASP A 120 10.64 -1.84 16.31
C ASP A 120 10.77 -3.23 15.66
N CYS A 121 9.76 -3.64 14.88
CA CYS A 121 9.74 -4.91 14.17
C CYS A 121 10.88 -5.00 13.13
N ILE A 122 11.08 -3.93 12.36
CA ILE A 122 12.17 -3.86 11.37
C ILE A 122 13.53 -3.86 12.08
N ALA A 123 13.67 -3.11 13.18
CA ALA A 123 14.90 -3.13 13.99
C ALA A 123 15.23 -4.54 14.50
N ALA A 124 14.24 -5.31 14.91
CA ALA A 124 14.42 -6.71 15.29
C ALA A 124 14.83 -7.58 14.10
N ALA A 125 14.21 -7.37 12.94
CA ALA A 125 14.53 -8.10 11.72
C ALA A 125 15.93 -7.81 11.20
N VAL A 126 16.41 -6.56 11.29
CA VAL A 126 17.80 -6.18 10.95
C VAL A 126 18.81 -6.95 11.79
N ARG A 127 18.56 -7.15 13.07
CA ARG A 127 19.45 -7.95 13.94
C ARG A 127 19.54 -9.43 13.53
N GLU A 128 18.48 -9.95 12.89
CA GLU A 128 18.41 -11.36 12.47
C GLU A 128 18.94 -11.59 11.04
N LEU A 129 18.62 -10.69 10.11
CA LEU A 129 18.83 -10.86 8.68
C LEU A 129 19.89 -9.92 8.09
N GLY A 130 20.38 -8.94 8.86
CA GLY A 130 21.17 -7.82 8.34
C GLY A 130 20.28 -6.75 7.72
N GLU A 131 20.88 -5.72 7.13
CA GLU A 131 20.15 -4.59 6.53
C GLU A 131 19.32 -5.05 5.30
N PRO A 132 18.08 -4.54 5.14
CA PRO A 132 17.30 -4.79 3.94
C PRO A 132 17.94 -4.07 2.74
N PRO A 133 17.77 -4.62 1.51
CA PRO A 133 18.28 -3.98 0.29
C PRO A 133 17.43 -2.77 -0.17
N PHE A 134 16.56 -2.24 0.69
CA PHE A 134 15.67 -1.11 0.45
C PHE A 134 15.34 -0.37 1.76
N ARG A 135 14.85 0.86 1.65
CA ARG A 135 14.23 1.56 2.79
C ARG A 135 12.77 1.15 2.91
N HIS A 136 12.30 0.89 4.12
CA HIS A 136 10.87 0.70 4.36
C HIS A 136 10.18 2.05 4.36
N LYS A 137 9.11 2.16 3.57
CA LYS A 137 8.38 3.39 3.35
C LYS A 137 6.99 3.32 3.95
N VAL A 138 6.56 4.45 4.51
CA VAL A 138 5.24 4.62 5.11
C VAL A 138 4.44 5.63 4.30
N VAL A 139 3.21 5.27 3.97
CA VAL A 139 2.19 6.14 3.41
C VAL A 139 1.04 6.19 4.41
N ILE A 140 0.44 7.37 4.64
CA ILE A 140 -0.63 7.52 5.64
C ILE A 140 -1.88 8.11 5.00
N GLY A 141 -3.04 7.54 5.33
CA GLY A 141 -4.33 7.98 4.80
C GLY A 141 -4.75 9.36 5.31
N ILE A 142 -5.31 10.18 4.42
CA ILE A 142 -5.92 11.46 4.75
C ILE A 142 -7.43 11.33 4.62
N PRO A 143 -8.20 11.66 5.70
CA PRO A 143 -9.66 11.68 5.63
C PRO A 143 -10.20 12.66 4.59
N GLU A 144 -11.38 12.36 4.04
CA GLU A 144 -12.07 13.29 3.17
C GLU A 144 -12.84 14.33 3.98
N PRO A 145 -12.66 15.62 3.72
CA PRO A 145 -13.55 16.66 4.24
C PRO A 145 -14.86 16.69 3.44
N PRO A 146 -15.98 16.16 3.96
CA PRO A 146 -17.21 16.02 3.19
C PRO A 146 -17.84 17.37 2.85
N ARG A 147 -18.20 17.57 1.58
CA ARG A 147 -18.83 18.83 1.15
C ARG A 147 -20.08 19.12 1.97
N GLY A 148 -20.16 20.33 2.53
CA GLY A 148 -21.30 20.83 3.29
C GLY A 148 -21.28 20.53 4.79
N GLN A 149 -20.30 19.81 5.31
CA GLN A 149 -20.12 19.67 6.77
C GLN A 149 -19.74 21.02 7.39
N LYS A 150 -20.45 21.43 8.48
CA LYS A 150 -20.25 22.73 9.15
C LYS A 150 -19.82 22.61 10.61
N ASP A 151 -19.71 21.40 11.11
CA ASP A 151 -19.40 21.10 12.50
C ASP A 151 -18.09 20.34 12.66
N TRP A 152 -17.20 20.38 11.63
CA TRP A 152 -15.92 19.70 11.68
C TRP A 152 -14.99 20.25 12.75
N GLY A 153 -14.99 21.57 12.97
CA GLY A 153 -14.15 22.23 13.97
C GLY A 153 -13.60 23.56 13.47
N GLU A 154 -12.55 24.05 14.14
CA GLU A 154 -11.90 25.32 13.82
C GLU A 154 -10.38 25.20 13.64
N LEU A 155 -9.81 26.07 12.82
CA LEU A 155 -8.37 26.28 12.68
C LEU A 155 -8.08 27.75 12.95
N GLU A 156 -7.08 28.02 13.79
CA GLU A 156 -6.62 29.38 14.12
C GLU A 156 -7.77 30.31 14.56
N GLY A 157 -8.71 29.77 15.36
CA GLY A 157 -9.87 30.49 15.86
C GLY A 157 -11.00 30.74 14.86
N ARG A 158 -10.88 30.22 13.61
CA ARG A 158 -11.89 30.31 12.57
C ARG A 158 -12.60 28.95 12.37
N LYS A 159 -13.92 28.94 12.55
CA LYS A 159 -14.74 27.75 12.27
C LYS A 159 -14.76 27.48 10.76
N LEU A 160 -14.49 26.22 10.37
CA LEU A 160 -14.51 25.83 8.98
C LEU A 160 -15.93 25.44 8.52
N ASP A 161 -16.25 25.82 7.27
CA ASP A 161 -17.48 25.43 6.57
C ASP A 161 -17.09 24.70 5.28
N PHE A 162 -17.26 23.37 5.24
CA PHE A 162 -16.91 22.55 4.10
C PHE A 162 -17.85 22.72 2.89
N SER A 163 -18.74 23.71 2.89
CA SER A 163 -19.36 24.23 1.68
C SER A 163 -18.34 24.99 0.81
N ASN A 164 -17.24 25.48 1.41
CA ASN A 164 -16.14 26.15 0.76
C ASN A 164 -14.99 25.20 0.48
N GLU A 165 -14.46 25.21 -0.72
CA GLU A 165 -13.30 24.38 -1.10
C GLU A 165 -12.03 24.78 -0.32
N GLU A 166 -11.83 26.06 -0.06
CA GLU A 166 -10.67 26.58 0.69
C GLU A 166 -10.62 26.03 2.11
N ASP A 167 -11.77 25.89 2.79
CA ASP A 167 -11.87 25.32 4.12
C ASP A 167 -11.59 23.81 4.13
N ARG A 168 -12.04 23.11 3.10
CA ARG A 168 -11.75 21.70 2.89
C ARG A 168 -10.25 21.46 2.66
N ILE A 169 -9.63 22.30 1.84
CA ILE A 169 -8.19 22.27 1.56
C ILE A 169 -7.40 22.58 2.84
N ALA A 170 -7.83 23.59 3.63
CA ALA A 170 -7.18 23.95 4.89
C ALA A 170 -7.19 22.78 5.91
N ALA A 171 -8.31 22.08 6.04
CA ALA A 171 -8.41 20.91 6.92
C ALA A 171 -7.45 19.79 6.49
N CYS A 172 -7.37 19.48 5.18
CA CYS A 172 -6.45 18.46 4.67
C CYS A 172 -4.98 18.85 4.87
N LYS A 173 -4.62 20.12 4.66
CA LYS A 173 -3.25 20.62 4.87
C LYS A 173 -2.87 20.52 6.34
N TRP A 174 -3.77 20.97 7.25
CA TRP A 174 -3.58 20.85 8.69
C TRP A 174 -3.31 19.38 9.11
N TYR A 175 -4.09 18.45 8.57
CA TYR A 175 -3.93 17.03 8.88
C TYR A 175 -2.61 16.46 8.35
N ALA A 176 -2.22 16.83 7.12
CA ALA A 176 -0.94 16.44 6.54
C ALA A 176 0.26 16.97 7.35
N ASP A 177 0.18 18.23 7.82
CA ASP A 177 1.18 18.84 8.69
C ASP A 177 1.30 18.11 10.03
N LEU A 178 0.16 17.77 10.63
CA LEU A 178 0.10 17.03 11.89
C LEU A 178 0.74 15.64 11.77
N LEU A 179 0.46 14.92 10.67
CA LEU A 179 1.06 13.62 10.38
C LEU A 179 2.57 13.72 10.18
N GLU A 180 3.03 14.68 9.38
CA GLU A 180 4.45 14.89 9.12
C GLU A 180 5.22 15.25 10.39
N GLU A 181 4.67 16.17 11.19
CA GLU A 181 5.27 16.55 12.48
C GLU A 181 5.33 15.37 13.45
N ARG A 182 4.25 14.58 13.54
CA ARG A 182 4.22 13.40 14.39
C ARG A 182 5.23 12.34 13.93
N PHE A 183 5.32 12.10 12.62
CA PHE A 183 6.29 11.15 12.07
C PHE A 183 7.75 11.59 12.35
N ARG A 184 8.04 12.87 12.12
CA ARG A 184 9.36 13.45 12.36
C ARG A 184 9.75 13.41 13.84
N SER A 185 8.84 13.80 14.74
CA SER A 185 9.09 13.81 16.19
C SER A 185 9.22 12.42 16.80
N SER A 186 8.70 11.38 16.15
CA SER A 186 8.83 9.98 16.58
C SER A 186 10.26 9.44 16.45
N GLY A 187 11.11 10.05 15.61
CA GLY A 187 12.52 9.68 15.48
C GLY A 187 12.79 8.26 14.98
N PHE A 188 11.89 7.73 14.14
CA PHE A 188 12.03 6.41 13.54
C PHE A 188 13.35 6.26 12.78
N ARG A 189 14.00 5.10 12.92
CA ARG A 189 15.32 4.84 12.34
C ARG A 189 15.25 4.03 11.05
N HIS A 190 14.25 3.18 10.92
CA HIS A 190 14.12 2.22 9.84
C HIS A 190 13.02 2.57 8.84
N LEU A 191 12.27 3.65 9.12
CA LEU A 191 11.14 4.11 8.32
C LEU A 191 11.45 5.43 7.62
N GLU A 192 10.81 5.64 6.46
CA GLU A 192 10.79 6.89 5.71
C GLU A 192 9.33 7.23 5.38
N LEU A 193 8.90 8.46 5.64
CA LEU A 193 7.59 8.93 5.20
C LEU A 193 7.65 9.19 3.69
N ALA A 194 6.95 8.36 2.90
CA ALA A 194 6.88 8.50 1.45
C ALA A 194 5.81 9.51 1.03
N GLY A 195 4.76 9.65 1.81
CA GLY A 195 3.68 10.57 1.50
C GLY A 195 2.33 10.21 2.10
N PHE A 196 1.29 10.70 1.45
CA PHE A 196 -0.08 10.59 1.93
C PHE A 196 -0.99 9.92 0.91
N TYR A 197 -2.03 9.28 1.40
CA TYR A 197 -3.02 8.55 0.60
C TYR A 197 -4.39 9.19 0.74
N TRP A 198 -5.08 9.40 -0.39
CA TRP A 198 -6.45 9.87 -0.40
C TRP A 198 -7.43 8.72 -0.17
N LEU A 199 -8.18 8.77 0.94
CA LEU A 199 -9.04 7.67 1.37
C LEU A 199 -10.15 7.28 0.38
N PRO A 200 -10.96 8.20 -0.17
CA PRO A 200 -12.03 7.83 -1.08
C PRO A 200 -11.53 7.18 -2.38
N GLU A 201 -12.09 6.04 -2.69
CA GLU A 201 -11.76 5.28 -3.91
C GLU A 201 -12.39 5.88 -5.19
N ILE A 202 -13.18 6.96 -5.05
CA ILE A 202 -13.86 7.68 -6.13
C ILE A 202 -13.84 9.18 -5.87
N LEU A 203 -13.64 9.97 -6.91
CA LEU A 203 -13.63 11.43 -6.82
C LEU A 203 -14.93 12.03 -7.39
N ARG A 204 -15.94 12.18 -6.53
CA ARG A 204 -17.20 12.83 -6.91
C ARG A 204 -17.19 14.34 -6.66
N GLN A 205 -16.68 14.76 -5.50
CA GLN A 205 -16.84 16.14 -4.98
C GLN A 205 -15.55 16.77 -4.48
N SER A 206 -14.38 16.12 -4.68
CA SER A 206 -13.12 16.55 -4.06
C SER A 206 -12.01 16.79 -5.08
N ARG A 207 -12.35 17.01 -6.36
CA ARG A 207 -11.35 17.17 -7.44
C ARG A 207 -10.41 18.36 -7.20
N GLU A 208 -10.95 19.50 -6.78
CA GLU A 208 -10.14 20.71 -6.49
C GLU A 208 -9.33 20.51 -5.20
N VAL A 209 -9.92 19.86 -4.20
CA VAL A 209 -9.22 19.55 -2.95
C VAL A 209 -8.02 18.66 -3.21
N THR A 210 -8.16 17.59 -4.01
CA THR A 210 -7.04 16.69 -4.30
C THR A 210 -5.95 17.35 -5.13
N ARG A 211 -6.28 18.23 -6.08
CA ARG A 211 -5.27 19.03 -6.84
C ARG A 211 -4.45 19.91 -5.91
N ALA A 212 -5.13 20.73 -5.10
CA ALA A 212 -4.47 21.65 -4.17
C ALA A 212 -3.66 20.90 -3.09
N LEU A 213 -4.16 19.76 -2.62
CA LEU A 213 -3.46 18.91 -1.66
C LEU A 213 -2.23 18.24 -2.31
N GLY A 214 -2.34 17.76 -3.55
CA GLY A 214 -1.22 17.18 -4.29
C GLY A 214 -0.06 18.17 -4.47
N ASP A 215 -0.37 19.42 -4.86
CA ASP A 215 0.63 20.48 -4.96
C ASP A 215 1.29 20.76 -3.59
N TYR A 216 0.49 20.78 -2.54
CA TYR A 216 0.98 21.00 -1.18
C TYR A 216 1.88 19.86 -0.70
N VAL A 217 1.49 18.61 -0.90
CA VAL A 217 2.28 17.41 -0.54
C VAL A 217 3.60 17.40 -1.29
N ARG A 218 3.60 17.70 -2.59
CA ARG A 218 4.83 17.83 -3.40
C ARG A 218 5.76 18.94 -2.93
N SER A 219 5.22 20.05 -2.44
CA SER A 219 6.04 21.16 -1.89
C SER A 219 6.83 20.75 -0.64
N LYS A 220 6.43 19.65 0.02
CA LYS A 220 7.13 19.04 1.15
C LYS A 220 8.13 17.93 0.74
N GLY A 221 8.30 17.67 -0.56
CA GLY A 221 9.10 16.55 -1.08
C GLY A 221 8.45 15.19 -0.92
N LEU A 222 7.16 15.15 -0.60
CA LEU A 222 6.38 13.93 -0.39
C LEU A 222 5.50 13.64 -1.63
N ARG A 223 4.91 12.43 -1.68
CA ARG A 223 4.06 11.97 -2.77
C ARG A 223 2.62 11.82 -2.34
N PHE A 224 1.70 11.97 -3.29
CA PHE A 224 0.28 11.80 -3.07
C PHE A 224 -0.24 10.56 -3.81
N TYR A 225 -0.82 9.61 -3.06
CA TYR A 225 -1.21 8.28 -3.52
C TYR A 225 -2.72 8.12 -3.60
N TRP A 226 -3.19 7.29 -4.54
CA TRP A 226 -4.61 6.96 -4.69
C TRP A 226 -4.80 5.51 -5.16
N ILE A 227 -5.87 4.86 -4.68
CA ILE A 227 -6.24 3.50 -5.08
C ILE A 227 -7.73 3.50 -5.49
N PRO A 228 -8.06 3.92 -6.72
CA PRO A 228 -9.42 3.92 -7.21
C PRO A 228 -9.92 2.51 -7.55
N TYR A 229 -11.21 2.24 -7.31
CA TYR A 229 -11.79 0.99 -7.76
C TYR A 229 -11.96 0.95 -9.30
N TYR A 230 -12.22 -0.23 -9.84
CA TYR A 230 -12.36 -0.48 -11.28
C TYR A 230 -13.35 0.47 -11.94
N THR A 231 -12.87 1.30 -12.86
CA THR A 231 -13.64 2.33 -13.57
C THR A 231 -14.27 3.41 -12.67
N ALA A 232 -13.72 3.65 -11.46
CA ALA A 232 -14.16 4.76 -10.61
C ALA A 232 -14.05 6.10 -11.33
N GLN A 233 -14.97 7.02 -11.05
CA GLN A 233 -14.89 8.37 -11.63
C GLN A 233 -13.56 9.04 -11.27
N GLY A 234 -12.82 9.48 -12.30
CA GLY A 234 -11.52 10.15 -12.17
C GLY A 234 -10.31 9.21 -12.32
N TYR A 235 -10.48 7.88 -12.34
CA TYR A 235 -9.36 6.94 -12.39
C TYR A 235 -8.41 7.17 -13.57
N SER A 236 -8.93 7.53 -14.74
CA SER A 236 -8.14 7.78 -15.96
C SER A 236 -7.44 9.14 -15.97
N GLU A 237 -7.87 10.06 -15.11
CA GLU A 237 -7.39 11.44 -14.99
C GLU A 237 -6.57 11.66 -13.70
N TRP A 238 -6.13 10.59 -13.07
CA TRP A 238 -5.54 10.64 -11.73
C TRP A 238 -4.38 11.64 -11.59
N ARG A 239 -3.57 11.83 -12.62
CA ARG A 239 -2.48 12.83 -12.62
C ARG A 239 -3.01 14.26 -12.56
N ASP A 240 -4.02 14.57 -13.38
CA ASP A 240 -4.66 15.88 -13.42
C ASP A 240 -5.43 16.21 -12.14
N LEU A 241 -5.69 15.16 -11.32
CA LEU A 241 -6.31 15.25 -10.01
C LEU A 241 -5.30 15.45 -8.88
N GLY A 242 -4.02 15.57 -9.20
CA GLY A 242 -2.96 15.91 -8.25
C GLY A 242 -2.19 14.72 -7.67
N PHE A 243 -2.46 13.49 -8.08
CA PHE A 243 -1.78 12.31 -7.56
C PHE A 243 -0.43 12.03 -8.26
N ASP A 244 0.53 11.51 -7.51
CA ASP A 244 1.85 11.12 -7.99
C ASP A 244 1.96 9.62 -8.25
N ALA A 245 1.09 8.84 -7.61
CA ALA A 245 0.96 7.40 -7.81
C ALA A 245 -0.50 6.97 -7.66
N ALA A 246 -0.98 6.12 -8.57
CA ALA A 246 -2.31 5.52 -8.48
C ALA A 246 -2.26 4.03 -8.79
N TYR A 247 -3.04 3.23 -8.05
CA TYR A 247 -3.14 1.78 -8.20
C TYR A 247 -4.58 1.41 -8.49
N LEU A 248 -4.85 0.81 -9.64
CA LEU A 248 -6.21 0.42 -10.01
C LEU A 248 -6.61 -0.87 -9.30
N GLN A 249 -7.73 -0.84 -8.55
CA GLN A 249 -8.34 -2.05 -7.98
C GLN A 249 -9.13 -2.78 -9.07
N PRO A 250 -8.87 -4.06 -9.35
CA PRO A 250 -9.70 -4.83 -10.28
C PRO A 250 -11.09 -5.16 -9.72
N THR A 251 -11.30 -5.13 -8.40
CA THR A 251 -12.55 -5.54 -7.70
C THR A 251 -13.01 -6.94 -8.09
N TYR A 252 -12.06 -7.84 -8.30
CA TYR A 252 -12.28 -9.18 -8.80
C TYR A 252 -12.51 -10.21 -7.69
N PHE A 253 -11.81 -10.08 -6.57
CA PHE A 253 -11.86 -11.06 -5.46
C PHE A 253 -13.25 -11.22 -4.85
N TRP A 254 -14.04 -10.14 -4.79
CA TRP A 254 -15.27 -10.02 -4.00
C TRP A 254 -16.49 -10.69 -4.63
N ASN A 255 -16.51 -10.89 -5.93
CA ASN A 255 -17.68 -11.36 -6.64
C ASN A 255 -17.35 -12.47 -7.65
N ARG A 256 -17.76 -13.70 -7.33
CA ARG A 256 -17.51 -14.88 -8.20
C ARG A 256 -18.20 -14.81 -9.56
N LYS A 257 -19.17 -13.91 -9.75
CA LYS A 257 -19.81 -13.68 -11.06
C LYS A 257 -18.93 -12.90 -12.03
N ILE A 258 -17.88 -12.26 -11.51
CA ILE A 258 -16.90 -11.54 -12.33
C ILE A 258 -15.89 -12.56 -12.85
N GLY A 259 -15.70 -12.66 -14.16
CA GLY A 259 -14.75 -13.57 -14.80
C GLY A 259 -13.28 -13.11 -14.67
N ASP A 260 -12.35 -14.02 -14.96
CA ASP A 260 -10.91 -13.79 -14.82
C ASP A 260 -10.39 -12.70 -15.77
N GLU A 261 -11.08 -12.47 -16.90
CA GLU A 261 -10.80 -11.41 -17.86
C GLU A 261 -10.84 -9.99 -17.24
N ARG A 262 -11.50 -9.82 -16.08
CA ARG A 262 -11.53 -8.56 -15.35
C ARG A 262 -10.13 -8.11 -14.93
N VAL A 263 -9.31 -9.03 -14.45
CA VAL A 263 -7.95 -8.70 -14.01
C VAL A 263 -7.08 -8.36 -15.21
N ASP A 264 -7.20 -9.11 -16.32
CA ASP A 264 -6.49 -8.80 -17.56
C ASP A 264 -6.90 -7.42 -18.12
N ARG A 265 -8.19 -7.10 -18.09
CA ARG A 265 -8.69 -5.77 -18.49
C ARG A 265 -8.21 -4.65 -17.57
N ALA A 266 -8.15 -4.88 -16.26
CA ALA A 266 -7.59 -3.91 -15.33
C ALA A 266 -6.10 -3.68 -15.59
N CYS A 267 -5.32 -4.73 -15.92
CA CYS A 267 -3.93 -4.59 -16.33
C CYS A 267 -3.77 -3.72 -17.59
N GLU A 268 -4.65 -3.89 -18.58
CA GLU A 268 -4.67 -3.07 -19.80
C GLU A 268 -4.94 -1.59 -19.49
N LEU A 269 -5.96 -1.31 -18.68
CA LEU A 269 -6.31 0.04 -18.26
C LEU A 269 -5.17 0.68 -17.45
N ALA A 270 -4.61 -0.04 -16.48
CA ALA A 270 -3.49 0.45 -15.68
C ALA A 270 -2.28 0.81 -16.56
N ARG A 271 -1.93 -0.02 -17.54
CA ARG A 271 -0.87 0.28 -18.51
C ARG A 271 -1.20 1.50 -19.36
N THR A 272 -2.44 1.61 -19.85
CA THR A 272 -2.90 2.73 -20.67
C THR A 272 -2.76 4.06 -19.95
N TYR A 273 -3.13 4.10 -18.67
CA TYR A 273 -3.14 5.31 -17.87
C TYR A 273 -1.90 5.47 -16.97
N GLY A 274 -0.91 4.58 -17.07
CA GLY A 274 0.33 4.66 -16.29
C GLY A 274 0.12 4.42 -14.80
N MET A 275 -0.78 3.52 -14.43
CA MET A 275 -1.11 3.17 -13.06
C MET A 275 -0.38 1.89 -12.61
N GLY A 276 -0.28 1.70 -11.30
CA GLY A 276 -0.06 0.39 -10.68
C GLY A 276 -1.35 -0.41 -10.60
N LEU A 277 -1.27 -1.57 -9.99
CA LEU A 277 -2.43 -2.45 -9.74
C LEU A 277 -2.56 -2.73 -8.25
N GLU A 278 -3.77 -2.99 -7.79
CA GLU A 278 -3.99 -3.59 -6.49
C GLU A 278 -4.28 -5.09 -6.63
N MET A 279 -3.64 -5.92 -5.81
CA MET A 279 -3.97 -7.33 -5.60
C MET A 279 -4.86 -7.42 -4.37
N GLU A 280 -6.04 -8.00 -4.53
CA GLU A 280 -7.03 -8.09 -3.46
C GLU A 280 -7.19 -9.54 -3.00
N PHE A 281 -7.12 -9.76 -1.69
CA PHE A 281 -7.49 -11.03 -1.05
C PHE A 281 -7.85 -10.78 0.42
N ASP A 282 -8.45 -11.75 1.08
CA ASP A 282 -8.65 -11.78 2.53
C ASP A 282 -8.73 -13.23 3.05
N MET A 283 -9.11 -13.39 4.29
CA MET A 283 -9.22 -14.71 4.95
C MET A 283 -10.20 -15.66 4.23
N ARG A 284 -11.06 -15.17 3.33
CA ARG A 284 -11.90 -16.04 2.47
C ARG A 284 -11.11 -16.82 1.43
N ALA A 285 -9.82 -16.52 1.22
CA ALA A 285 -8.94 -17.37 0.42
C ALA A 285 -8.52 -18.66 1.16
N SER A 286 -8.81 -18.79 2.46
CA SER A 286 -8.52 -19.99 3.24
C SER A 286 -9.39 -21.18 2.81
N VAL A 287 -8.81 -22.39 2.89
CA VAL A 287 -9.56 -23.65 2.73
C VAL A 287 -10.59 -23.87 3.83
N LYS A 288 -10.44 -23.17 4.98
CA LYS A 288 -11.40 -23.19 6.08
C LYS A 288 -12.60 -22.28 5.86
N SER A 289 -12.52 -21.38 4.88
CA SER A 289 -13.66 -20.53 4.49
C SER A 289 -14.66 -21.32 3.65
N GLU A 290 -15.95 -21.19 3.93
CA GLU A 290 -17.02 -21.77 3.11
C GLU A 290 -16.92 -21.33 1.65
N GLU A 291 -16.50 -20.10 1.39
CA GLU A 291 -16.36 -19.54 0.04
C GLU A 291 -15.08 -20.00 -0.67
N CYS A 292 -14.02 -20.29 0.07
CA CYS A 292 -12.69 -20.68 -0.39
C CYS A 292 -12.25 -19.97 -1.69
N ARG A 293 -12.06 -18.64 -1.63
CA ARG A 293 -11.71 -17.80 -2.80
C ARG A 293 -10.23 -17.81 -3.16
N ARG A 294 -9.50 -18.89 -2.85
CA ARG A 294 -8.08 -19.03 -3.15
C ARG A 294 -7.78 -18.93 -4.64
N ASP A 295 -8.63 -19.53 -5.48
CA ASP A 295 -8.55 -19.44 -6.94
C ASP A 295 -8.50 -18.00 -7.43
N ARG A 296 -9.21 -17.08 -6.76
CA ARG A 296 -9.20 -15.65 -7.06
C ARG A 296 -7.84 -15.01 -6.74
N GLY A 297 -7.29 -15.26 -5.55
CA GLY A 297 -5.94 -14.78 -5.20
C GLY A 297 -4.86 -15.30 -6.16
N MET A 298 -4.94 -16.58 -6.52
CA MET A 298 -4.05 -17.18 -7.53
C MET A 298 -4.27 -16.59 -8.93
N GLY A 299 -5.52 -16.26 -9.27
CA GLY A 299 -5.89 -15.60 -10.52
C GLY A 299 -5.20 -14.25 -10.70
N TYR A 300 -5.11 -13.43 -9.64
CA TYR A 300 -4.34 -12.19 -9.66
C TYR A 300 -2.88 -12.43 -10.04
N MET A 301 -2.19 -13.31 -9.34
CA MET A 301 -0.78 -13.59 -9.58
C MET A 301 -0.53 -14.09 -11.00
N SER A 302 -1.40 -14.97 -11.51
CA SER A 302 -1.33 -15.51 -12.87
C SER A 302 -1.54 -14.42 -13.93
N SER A 303 -2.57 -13.58 -13.76
CA SER A 303 -2.86 -12.46 -14.67
C SER A 303 -1.74 -11.43 -14.66
N PHE A 304 -1.23 -11.05 -13.47
CA PHE A 304 -0.14 -10.09 -13.34
C PHE A 304 1.14 -10.57 -14.03
N ARG A 305 1.42 -11.88 -14.02
CA ARG A 305 2.52 -12.47 -14.79
C ARG A 305 2.31 -12.37 -16.30
N ARG A 306 1.13 -12.79 -16.78
CA ARG A 306 0.78 -12.74 -18.22
C ARG A 306 0.85 -11.35 -18.80
N ASN A 307 0.35 -10.36 -18.05
CA ASN A 307 0.25 -8.97 -18.51
C ASN A 307 1.49 -8.12 -18.24
N GLY A 308 2.56 -8.69 -17.72
CA GLY A 308 3.82 -7.98 -17.47
C GLY A 308 3.83 -7.08 -16.21
N VAL A 309 2.73 -7.00 -15.44
CA VAL A 309 2.63 -6.28 -14.17
C VAL A 309 3.71 -6.76 -13.19
N TYR A 310 3.87 -8.06 -13.10
CA TYR A 310 4.88 -8.72 -12.28
C TYR A 310 6.30 -8.16 -12.45
N ARG A 311 6.68 -7.73 -13.66
CA ARG A 311 8.05 -7.29 -14.00
C ARG A 311 8.23 -5.78 -14.00
N SER A 312 7.15 -5.02 -14.15
CA SER A 312 7.28 -3.60 -14.50
C SER A 312 6.34 -2.67 -13.75
N SER A 313 5.44 -3.18 -12.90
CA SER A 313 4.47 -2.36 -12.17
C SER A 313 4.70 -2.38 -10.67
N ALA A 314 4.58 -1.22 -10.01
CA ALA A 314 4.30 -1.18 -8.58
C ALA A 314 2.94 -1.84 -8.30
N ILE A 315 2.84 -2.56 -7.17
CA ILE A 315 1.61 -3.26 -6.76
C ILE A 315 1.25 -2.86 -5.33
N ALA A 316 -0.03 -2.53 -5.12
CA ALA A 316 -0.63 -2.44 -3.79
C ALA A 316 -1.28 -3.78 -3.42
N TYR A 317 -1.36 -4.08 -2.13
CA TYR A 317 -1.92 -5.35 -1.63
C TYR A 317 -2.96 -5.06 -0.57
N TYR A 318 -4.23 -5.24 -0.93
CA TYR A 318 -5.33 -5.30 0.03
C TYR A 318 -5.48 -6.72 0.54
N GLU A 319 -5.35 -6.91 1.85
CA GLU A 319 -5.33 -8.24 2.48
C GLU A 319 -6.45 -8.46 3.53
N GLY A 320 -7.47 -7.60 3.51
CA GLY A 320 -8.64 -7.69 4.38
C GLY A 320 -8.43 -7.28 5.84
N GLY A 321 -7.29 -6.62 6.15
CA GLY A 321 -6.99 -6.16 7.51
C GLY A 321 -6.60 -7.29 8.46
N GLY A 322 -5.57 -8.03 8.10
CA GLY A 322 -4.99 -9.10 8.92
C GLY A 322 -4.81 -10.44 8.21
N GLY A 323 -5.04 -10.48 6.90
CA GLY A 323 -4.95 -11.71 6.12
C GLY A 323 -3.55 -12.30 6.08
N VAL A 324 -2.51 -11.48 5.91
CA VAL A 324 -1.12 -11.95 5.95
C VAL A 324 -0.81 -12.61 7.29
N TYR A 325 -1.14 -11.94 8.40
CA TYR A 325 -0.96 -12.52 9.75
C TYR A 325 -1.77 -13.82 9.92
N TYR A 326 -3.04 -13.82 9.50
CA TYR A 326 -3.89 -15.01 9.56
C TYR A 326 -3.25 -16.21 8.85
N PHE A 327 -2.81 -16.06 7.59
CA PHE A 327 -2.24 -17.14 6.81
C PHE A 327 -0.90 -17.64 7.34
N THR A 328 -0.17 -16.85 8.09
CA THR A 328 1.06 -17.32 8.77
C THR A 328 0.79 -18.09 10.06
N LYS A 329 -0.37 -17.90 10.68
CA LYS A 329 -0.77 -18.60 11.92
C LYS A 329 -1.64 -19.84 11.66
N THR A 330 -2.13 -20.05 10.45
CA THR A 330 -2.96 -21.21 10.12
C THR A 330 -2.17 -22.51 10.17
N THR A 331 -2.85 -23.59 10.56
CA THR A 331 -2.31 -24.96 10.56
C THR A 331 -2.63 -25.71 9.25
N ALA A 332 -3.47 -25.15 8.37
CA ALA A 332 -3.82 -25.77 7.10
C ALA A 332 -2.63 -25.67 6.12
N PRO A 333 -2.08 -26.80 5.63
CA PRO A 333 -0.93 -26.78 4.72
C PRO A 333 -1.18 -25.98 3.44
N GLU A 334 -2.40 -26.04 2.93
CA GLU A 334 -2.80 -25.34 1.73
C GLU A 334 -2.82 -23.81 1.93
N ASP A 335 -3.22 -23.35 3.11
CA ASP A 335 -3.21 -21.93 3.47
C ASP A 335 -1.77 -21.42 3.63
N ARG A 336 -0.90 -22.21 4.25
CA ARG A 336 0.55 -21.95 4.30
C ARG A 336 1.14 -21.90 2.89
N ALA A 337 0.74 -22.80 2.01
CA ALA A 337 1.20 -22.79 0.62
C ALA A 337 0.75 -21.54 -0.13
N PHE A 338 -0.45 -21.01 0.13
CA PHE A 338 -0.95 -19.79 -0.49
C PHE A 338 -0.09 -18.57 -0.11
N ILE A 339 0.17 -18.37 1.19
CA ILE A 339 0.96 -17.21 1.64
C ILE A 339 2.44 -17.35 1.23
N ASP A 340 3.02 -18.57 1.22
CA ASP A 340 4.36 -18.82 0.70
C ASP A 340 4.46 -18.46 -0.80
N THR A 341 3.41 -18.76 -1.57
CA THR A 341 3.34 -18.43 -2.98
C THR A 341 3.29 -16.92 -3.22
N LEU A 342 2.50 -16.20 -2.42
CA LEU A 342 2.45 -14.74 -2.46
C LEU A 342 3.80 -14.13 -2.08
N ALA A 343 4.40 -14.60 -0.98
CA ALA A 343 5.71 -14.13 -0.55
C ALA A 343 6.80 -14.40 -1.60
N TYR A 344 6.77 -15.56 -2.22
CA TYR A 344 7.67 -15.86 -3.34
C TYR A 344 7.44 -14.92 -4.53
N PHE A 345 6.18 -14.64 -4.87
CA PHE A 345 5.84 -13.69 -5.92
C PHE A 345 6.48 -12.31 -5.65
N ILE A 346 6.39 -11.79 -4.43
CA ILE A 346 6.94 -10.49 -4.00
C ILE A 346 8.49 -10.53 -4.02
N ARG A 347 9.09 -11.55 -3.44
CA ARG A 347 10.55 -11.71 -3.35
C ARG A 347 11.22 -11.83 -4.70
N ASP A 348 10.69 -12.67 -5.59
CA ASP A 348 11.23 -12.87 -6.93
C ASP A 348 11.21 -11.57 -7.76
N ARG A 349 10.17 -10.75 -7.64
CA ARG A 349 10.11 -9.40 -8.24
C ARG A 349 11.28 -8.52 -7.79
N ARG A 350 11.63 -8.55 -6.50
CA ARG A 350 12.72 -7.77 -5.91
C ARG A 350 14.08 -8.25 -6.42
N HIS A 351 14.36 -9.54 -6.35
CA HIS A 351 15.65 -10.10 -6.76
C HIS A 351 15.96 -9.84 -8.23
N ARG A 352 14.97 -9.95 -9.10
CA ARG A 352 15.14 -9.66 -10.53
C ARG A 352 15.52 -8.22 -10.84
N MET A 353 15.08 -7.28 -10.00
CA MET A 353 15.46 -5.87 -10.16
C MET A 353 16.89 -5.60 -9.71
N LEU A 354 17.33 -6.24 -8.63
CA LEU A 354 18.65 -6.02 -8.04
C LEU A 354 19.77 -6.67 -8.90
N ASP A 355 19.50 -7.83 -9.49
CA ASP A 355 20.54 -8.62 -10.17
C ASP A 355 20.64 -8.36 -11.68
N GLY A 356 19.71 -7.63 -12.28
CA GLY A 356 19.65 -7.46 -13.75
C GLY A 356 19.50 -8.78 -14.50
N ALA A 357 19.21 -9.87 -13.80
CA ALA A 357 19.29 -11.24 -14.27
C ALA A 357 18.12 -11.63 -15.17
N LYS A 358 18.43 -12.39 -16.22
CA LYS A 358 17.41 -13.13 -16.97
C LYS A 358 16.77 -14.19 -16.05
N PRO A 359 15.44 -14.41 -16.15
CA PRO A 359 14.73 -15.32 -15.27
C PRO A 359 15.20 -16.77 -15.52
N ASP A 360 15.97 -17.32 -14.60
CA ASP A 360 16.11 -18.77 -14.48
C ASP A 360 15.11 -19.26 -13.41
N PHE A 361 14.02 -19.88 -13.87
CA PHE A 361 12.97 -20.44 -13.00
C PHE A 361 13.41 -21.71 -12.25
N ARG A 362 14.71 -21.95 -12.11
CA ARG A 362 15.28 -23.16 -11.54
C ARG A 362 15.66 -23.03 -10.08
N GLU A 363 15.37 -21.92 -9.41
CA GLU A 363 15.67 -21.82 -7.99
C GLU A 363 14.67 -22.62 -7.15
N THR A 364 15.24 -23.44 -6.35
CA THR A 364 14.63 -24.46 -5.52
C THR A 364 14.30 -23.88 -4.13
N PHE A 365 13.05 -23.97 -3.72
CA PHE A 365 12.72 -23.92 -2.28
C PHE A 365 13.25 -25.21 -1.61
N GLY A 366 14.25 -25.06 -0.74
CA GLY A 366 14.80 -26.18 0.03
C GLY A 366 15.22 -27.40 -0.82
N GLY A 367 15.82 -27.21 -1.99
CA GLY A 367 16.26 -28.28 -2.87
C GLY A 367 15.14 -29.01 -3.64
N LYS A 368 13.89 -28.60 -3.51
CA LYS A 368 12.74 -29.17 -4.24
C LYS A 368 12.20 -28.20 -5.26
N ARG A 369 12.14 -28.64 -6.51
CA ARG A 369 11.60 -27.88 -7.65
C ARG A 369 10.12 -27.60 -7.43
N LEU A 370 9.73 -26.33 -7.39
CA LEU A 370 8.34 -25.94 -7.62
C LEU A 370 8.08 -26.10 -9.12
N ASP A 371 7.19 -27.00 -9.49
CA ASP A 371 6.77 -27.15 -10.88
C ASP A 371 5.91 -25.96 -11.29
N THR A 372 6.54 -24.93 -11.85
CA THR A 372 5.86 -23.73 -12.35
C THR A 372 5.10 -23.98 -13.65
N ALA A 373 5.23 -25.16 -14.26
CA ALA A 373 4.46 -25.54 -15.45
C ALA A 373 2.97 -25.69 -15.15
N SER A 374 2.60 -26.05 -13.89
CA SER A 374 1.20 -26.15 -13.46
C SER A 374 0.48 -24.81 -13.34
N TRP A 375 1.20 -23.67 -13.44
CA TRP A 375 0.64 -22.32 -13.36
C TRP A 375 -0.02 -21.87 -14.69
N ASN A 376 0.23 -22.58 -15.78
CA ASN A 376 -0.33 -22.28 -17.11
C ASN A 376 -1.55 -23.13 -17.46
N GLU A 377 -1.95 -24.06 -16.60
CA GLU A 377 -3.07 -24.95 -16.89
C GLU A 377 -4.34 -24.51 -16.12
N THR A 378 -5.31 -24.11 -16.88
CA THR A 378 -6.77 -23.99 -16.75
C THR A 378 -7.40 -23.72 -15.37
N PRO A 379 -8.36 -22.76 -15.27
CA PRO A 379 -9.21 -22.58 -14.10
C PRO A 379 -10.04 -23.85 -13.85
N GLY A 380 -9.78 -24.54 -12.75
CA GLY A 380 -10.54 -25.74 -12.32
C GLY A 380 -9.71 -27.01 -12.12
N GLY A 381 -8.41 -27.02 -12.42
CA GLY A 381 -7.55 -28.18 -12.24
C GLY A 381 -7.15 -28.40 -10.78
N LYS A 382 -7.53 -29.55 -10.21
CA LYS A 382 -7.04 -30.01 -8.91
C LYS A 382 -5.51 -30.11 -8.97
N ALA A 383 -4.81 -29.50 -8.01
CA ALA A 383 -3.38 -29.63 -7.86
C ALA A 383 -3.00 -31.10 -7.66
N VAL A 384 -2.44 -31.73 -8.70
CA VAL A 384 -1.88 -33.08 -8.62
C VAL A 384 -0.43 -32.96 -8.14
N VAL A 385 -0.19 -33.28 -6.90
CA VAL A 385 1.16 -33.48 -6.37
C VAL A 385 1.69 -34.77 -6.96
N ARG A 386 2.48 -34.72 -8.01
CA ARG A 386 3.25 -35.88 -8.51
C ARG A 386 4.45 -36.09 -7.58
N ARG A 387 4.42 -37.16 -6.79
CA ARG A 387 5.59 -37.70 -6.11
C ARG A 387 6.51 -38.28 -7.18
N GLY A 388 7.65 -37.61 -7.45
CA GLY A 388 8.71 -38.20 -8.23
C GLY A 388 9.36 -39.37 -7.47
N ARG A 389 9.60 -40.45 -8.17
CA ARG A 389 10.39 -41.60 -7.71
C ARG A 389 11.87 -41.22 -7.67
#